data_b673fea980ac8beba2baa398168e3881
#
_entry.id   b673fea980ac8beba2baa398168e3881
#
_cell.length_a   1.000
_cell.length_b   1.000
_cell.length_c   1.000
_cell.angle_alpha   90.00
_cell.angle_beta   90.00
_cell.angle_gamma   90.00
#
_symmetry.space_group_name_H-M   'P 1'
#
loop_
_entity.id
_entity.type
_entity.pdbx_description
1 polymer ?
#
loop_
_entity_poly.entity_id
_entity_poly.type
_entity_poly.pdbx_seq_one_letter_code
_entity_poly.pdbx_strand_id
1 'polypeptide(L)'
;MQKPKFLLLAGTGWSATSPLWITLKEQGILETGICKEPQTLTHICFQDDNFWAFKRKPKLESLLKSGKHSVHDIQLLLGENTTLKEYAMYYRSIISYKNQYVGDFSNDNAFLPGWFISKMAESLKEVFDVKVMMIFRDPVRRSYSYSSAAYGAKSEKNSKISSNWDNHDPKSRFEWRKIKKQFPDSISYWKNQISTLDS
;
A
#
# COMPACT_ATOMS: atom_id res chain seq x y z
N MET A 1 -15.34 26.49 7.87
CA MET A 1 -14.70 26.04 6.61
C MET A 1 -14.86 24.52 6.47
N GLN A 2 -15.16 24.04 5.25
CA GLN A 2 -15.22 22.60 4.98
C GLN A 2 -13.80 21.99 5.04
N LYS A 3 -13.65 20.88 5.76
CA LYS A 3 -12.38 20.16 5.82
C LYS A 3 -12.05 19.54 4.46
N PRO A 4 -10.77 19.50 4.08
CA PRO A 4 -10.35 18.79 2.88
C PRO A 4 -10.59 17.28 3.01
N LYS A 5 -10.68 16.59 1.87
CA LYS A 5 -11.03 15.17 1.80
C LYS A 5 -9.78 14.30 1.83
N PHE A 6 -9.78 13.28 2.68
CA PHE A 6 -8.72 12.28 2.75
C PHE A 6 -9.27 10.89 2.42
N LEU A 7 -8.60 10.18 1.51
CA LEU A 7 -8.95 8.81 1.14
C LEU A 7 -7.88 7.84 1.63
N LEU A 8 -8.24 7.02 2.60
CA LEU A 8 -7.38 5.95 3.11
C LEU A 8 -7.76 4.63 2.43
N LEU A 9 -6.83 4.02 1.73
CA LEU A 9 -6.99 2.65 1.28
C LEU A 9 -6.64 1.70 2.42
N ALA A 10 -7.63 0.91 2.84
CA ALA A 10 -7.47 -0.24 3.73
C ALA A 10 -7.66 -1.51 2.92
N GLY A 11 -6.82 -1.70 1.91
CA GLY A 11 -6.99 -2.81 0.98
C GLY A 11 -5.89 -3.86 1.14
N THR A 12 -6.27 -5.10 0.84
CA THR A 12 -5.27 -6.16 0.79
C THR A 12 -4.46 -6.05 -0.50
N GLY A 13 -3.16 -6.25 -0.41
CA GLY A 13 -2.30 -6.31 -1.60
C GLY A 13 -2.84 -7.29 -2.65
N TRP A 14 -2.49 -7.09 -3.92
CA TRP A 14 -2.89 -7.93 -5.05
C TRP A 14 -4.39 -7.88 -5.40
N SER A 15 -5.08 -6.84 -4.96
CA SER A 15 -6.51 -6.60 -5.19
C SER A 15 -6.80 -5.46 -6.17
N ALA A 16 -5.97 -5.31 -7.19
CA ALA A 16 -6.09 -4.27 -8.24
C ALA A 16 -5.99 -2.81 -7.70
N THR A 17 -5.28 -2.60 -6.60
CA THR A 17 -5.09 -1.26 -6.02
C THR A 17 -4.28 -0.33 -6.93
N SER A 18 -3.34 -0.86 -7.73
CA SER A 18 -2.52 -0.04 -8.64
C SER A 18 -3.29 0.50 -9.84
N PRO A 19 -4.07 -0.31 -10.58
CA PRO A 19 -4.95 0.23 -11.62
C PRO A 19 -5.91 1.29 -11.10
N LEU A 20 -6.56 1.04 -9.97
CA LEU A 20 -7.45 2.04 -9.36
C LEU A 20 -6.73 3.34 -9.04
N TRP A 21 -5.56 3.25 -8.39
CA TRP A 21 -4.76 4.42 -8.06
C TRP A 21 -4.38 5.24 -9.30
N ILE A 22 -3.91 4.57 -10.37
CA ILE A 22 -3.57 5.21 -11.64
C ILE A 22 -4.78 5.95 -12.19
N THR A 23 -5.93 5.28 -12.29
CA THR A 23 -7.16 5.87 -12.82
C THR A 23 -7.61 7.10 -12.03
N LEU A 24 -7.63 7.03 -10.70
CA LEU A 24 -8.04 8.17 -9.86
C LEU A 24 -7.05 9.34 -9.97
N LYS A 25 -5.76 9.05 -10.11
CA LYS A 25 -4.72 10.07 -10.28
C LYS A 25 -4.81 10.74 -11.66
N GLU A 26 -4.94 9.98 -12.72
CA GLU A 26 -5.07 10.50 -14.10
C GLU A 26 -6.33 11.35 -14.28
N GLN A 27 -7.41 11.03 -13.57
CA GLN A 27 -8.62 11.83 -13.56
C GLN A 27 -8.56 13.07 -12.63
N GLY A 28 -7.44 13.32 -11.96
CA GLY A 28 -7.29 14.44 -11.03
C GLY A 28 -8.13 14.31 -9.74
N ILE A 29 -8.73 13.15 -9.49
CA ILE A 29 -9.58 12.91 -8.31
C ILE A 29 -8.74 12.72 -7.05
N LEU A 30 -7.57 12.08 -7.19
CA LEU A 30 -6.71 11.71 -6.06
C LEU A 30 -5.28 12.20 -6.25
N GLU A 31 -4.70 12.74 -5.17
CA GLU A 31 -3.26 13.00 -5.06
C GLU A 31 -2.68 12.21 -3.87
N THR A 32 -1.61 11.49 -4.11
CA THR A 32 -0.89 10.71 -3.09
C THR A 32 0.53 11.22 -2.82
N GLY A 33 0.88 12.31 -3.49
CA GLY A 33 2.20 12.94 -3.35
C GLY A 33 3.33 12.10 -3.94
N ILE A 34 4.41 11.99 -3.20
CA ILE A 34 5.69 11.43 -3.68
C ILE A 34 5.65 9.94 -4.02
N CYS A 35 4.72 9.18 -3.47
CA CYS A 35 4.59 7.75 -3.79
C CYS A 35 3.20 7.20 -3.44
N LYS A 36 2.83 6.10 -4.10
CA LYS A 36 1.56 5.40 -3.88
C LYS A 36 1.47 4.76 -2.49
N GLU A 37 2.50 4.04 -2.09
CA GLU A 37 2.54 3.22 -0.87
C GLU A 37 3.69 3.66 0.04
N PRO A 38 3.51 4.71 0.84
CA PRO A 38 4.57 5.17 1.74
C PRO A 38 4.78 4.25 2.94
N GLN A 39 3.76 3.46 3.32
CA GLN A 39 3.78 2.58 4.49
C GLN A 39 4.09 3.31 5.80
N THR A 40 3.74 4.59 5.86
CA THR A 40 4.04 5.47 6.99
C THR A 40 3.28 5.06 8.23
N LEU A 41 1.98 4.74 8.09
CA LEU A 41 1.14 4.34 9.22
C LEU A 41 1.62 3.03 9.85
N THR A 42 2.03 2.06 9.02
CA THR A 42 2.63 0.81 9.50
C THR A 42 3.90 1.07 10.31
N HIS A 43 4.77 1.95 9.80
CA HIS A 43 5.99 2.32 10.53
C HIS A 43 5.69 3.03 11.85
N ILE A 44 4.79 4.02 11.86
CA ILE A 44 4.41 4.73 13.10
C ILE A 44 3.80 3.77 14.13
N CYS A 45 3.03 2.78 13.65
CA CYS A 45 2.34 1.81 14.51
C CYS A 45 3.30 0.85 15.20
N PHE A 46 4.19 0.26 14.43
CA PHE A 46 5.01 -0.87 14.91
C PHE A 46 6.42 -0.46 15.34
N GLN A 47 6.93 0.66 14.83
CA GLN A 47 8.29 1.15 15.08
C GLN A 47 9.36 0.05 14.89
N ASP A 48 9.16 -0.80 13.87
CA ASP A 48 10.01 -1.95 13.58
C ASP A 48 11.22 -1.51 12.76
N ASP A 49 12.40 -1.56 13.38
CA ASP A 49 13.67 -1.19 12.75
C ASP A 49 13.98 -2.04 11.51
N ASN A 50 13.61 -3.32 11.51
CA ASN A 50 13.78 -4.18 10.35
C ASN A 50 12.88 -3.74 9.20
N PHE A 51 11.60 -3.43 9.51
CA PHE A 51 10.68 -2.89 8.51
C PHE A 51 11.19 -1.55 7.96
N TRP A 52 11.70 -0.67 8.81
CA TRP A 52 12.33 0.58 8.40
C TRP A 52 13.51 0.31 7.48
N ALA A 53 14.49 -0.49 7.90
CA ALA A 53 15.72 -0.75 7.15
C ALA A 53 15.46 -1.40 5.78
N PHE A 54 14.55 -2.38 5.71
CA PHE A 54 14.32 -3.16 4.50
C PHE A 54 13.28 -2.57 3.54
N LYS A 55 12.31 -1.81 4.03
CA LYS A 55 11.20 -1.31 3.21
C LYS A 55 11.23 0.19 2.98
N ARG A 56 11.37 0.98 4.02
CA ARG A 56 11.24 2.43 3.93
C ARG A 56 12.53 3.15 3.59
N LYS A 57 13.61 2.83 4.27
CA LYS A 57 14.92 3.48 4.06
C LYS A 57 15.39 3.43 2.62
N PRO A 58 15.38 2.28 1.90
CA PRO A 58 15.75 2.25 0.49
C PRO A 58 14.85 3.13 -0.39
N LYS A 59 13.56 3.22 -0.08
CA LYS A 59 12.62 4.08 -0.79
C LYS A 59 12.92 5.55 -0.56
N LEU A 60 13.16 5.95 0.69
CA LEU A 60 13.57 7.30 1.05
C LEU A 60 14.86 7.70 0.33
N GLU A 61 15.89 6.87 0.38
CA GLU A 61 17.17 7.12 -0.29
C GLU A 61 17.02 7.25 -1.81
N SER A 62 16.19 6.40 -2.42
CA SER A 62 15.90 6.47 -3.86
C SER A 62 15.22 7.78 -4.25
N LEU A 63 14.25 8.23 -3.45
CA LEU A 63 13.55 9.49 -3.71
C LEU A 63 14.46 10.70 -3.50
N LEU A 64 15.30 10.70 -2.48
CA LEU A 64 16.31 11.74 -2.27
C LEU A 64 17.28 11.83 -3.44
N LYS A 65 17.78 10.70 -3.93
CA LYS A 65 18.69 10.63 -5.09
C LYS A 65 18.02 11.09 -6.38
N SER A 66 16.70 10.91 -6.53
CA SER A 66 15.98 11.31 -7.74
C SER A 66 15.94 12.82 -7.96
N GLY A 67 16.02 13.62 -6.90
CA GLY A 67 15.87 15.08 -6.93
C GLY A 67 14.50 15.59 -7.38
N LYS A 68 13.51 14.71 -7.55
CA LYS A 68 12.18 15.05 -8.08
C LYS A 68 11.22 15.66 -7.04
N HIS A 69 11.52 15.48 -5.78
CA HIS A 69 10.68 15.90 -4.67
C HIS A 69 11.51 16.69 -3.65
N SER A 70 10.87 17.58 -2.90
CA SER A 70 11.55 18.31 -1.85
C SER A 70 12.04 17.37 -0.74
N VAL A 71 13.22 17.66 -0.18
CA VAL A 71 13.74 16.89 0.96
C VAL A 71 12.77 16.95 2.14
N HIS A 72 12.13 18.10 2.34
CA HIS A 72 11.13 18.31 3.39
C HIS A 72 9.94 17.36 3.25
N ASP A 73 9.34 17.25 2.05
CA ASP A 73 8.20 16.37 1.78
C ASP A 73 8.57 14.89 1.97
N ILE A 74 9.78 14.52 1.52
CA ILE A 74 10.29 13.16 1.69
C ILE A 74 10.43 12.84 3.18
N GLN A 75 10.98 13.76 3.99
CA GLN A 75 11.15 13.57 5.43
C GLN A 75 9.81 13.53 6.19
N LEU A 76 8.85 14.40 5.84
CA LEU A 76 7.52 14.38 6.45
C LEU A 76 6.80 13.04 6.23
N LEU A 77 6.90 12.47 5.03
CA LEU A 77 6.17 11.24 4.72
C LEU A 77 6.95 9.97 5.05
N LEU A 78 8.26 9.95 4.79
CA LEU A 78 9.09 8.76 4.88
C LEU A 78 10.19 8.84 5.95
N GLY A 79 10.27 9.92 6.73
CA GLY A 79 11.26 10.07 7.80
C GLY A 79 11.15 8.96 8.84
N GLU A 80 12.28 8.62 9.47
CA GLU A 80 12.37 7.54 10.46
C GLU A 80 11.46 7.80 11.66
N ASN A 81 11.41 9.05 12.11
CA ASN A 81 10.64 9.48 13.29
C ASN A 81 9.33 10.19 12.90
N THR A 82 8.76 9.90 11.75
CA THR A 82 7.52 10.51 11.29
C THR A 82 6.38 10.24 12.29
N THR A 83 5.70 11.28 12.69
CA THR A 83 4.55 11.22 13.60
C THR A 83 3.23 11.25 12.83
N LEU A 84 2.11 10.89 13.48
CA LEU A 84 0.76 11.04 12.88
C LEU A 84 0.46 12.48 12.50
N LYS A 85 0.96 13.45 13.26
CA LYS A 85 0.79 14.88 12.96
C LYS A 85 1.54 15.27 11.68
N GLU A 86 2.80 14.87 11.54
CA GLU A 86 3.60 15.14 10.34
C GLU A 86 3.03 14.43 9.11
N TYR A 87 2.56 13.20 9.28
CA TYR A 87 1.83 12.50 8.24
C TYR A 87 0.58 13.27 7.76
N ALA A 88 -0.23 13.75 8.68
CA ALA A 88 -1.40 14.57 8.34
C ALA A 88 -1.00 15.91 7.68
N MET A 89 0.04 16.57 8.19
CA MET A 89 0.55 17.83 7.62
C MET A 89 1.08 17.64 6.21
N TYR A 90 1.79 16.56 5.92
CA TYR A 90 2.23 16.24 4.57
C TYR A 90 1.04 16.20 3.58
N TYR A 91 0.01 15.42 3.89
CA TYR A 91 -1.17 15.34 3.02
C TYR A 91 -1.94 16.66 2.94
N ARG A 92 -1.89 17.46 3.99
CA ARG A 92 -2.49 18.81 3.96
C ARG A 92 -1.74 19.75 3.02
N SER A 93 -0.42 19.63 2.92
CA SER A 93 0.43 20.51 2.10
C SER A 93 0.29 20.26 0.60
N ILE A 94 -0.04 19.02 0.18
CA ILE A 94 -0.12 18.64 -1.24
C ILE A 94 -1.50 18.86 -1.88
N ILE A 95 -2.47 19.42 -1.13
CA ILE A 95 -3.81 19.69 -1.67
C ILE A 95 -3.73 20.85 -2.67
N SER A 96 -4.03 20.55 -3.92
CA SER A 96 -4.00 21.53 -5.01
C SER A 96 -5.38 22.12 -5.33
N TYR A 97 -6.46 21.32 -5.17
CA TYR A 97 -7.82 21.72 -5.54
C TYR A 97 -8.83 21.40 -4.46
N LYS A 98 -9.86 22.25 -4.31
CA LYS A 98 -10.87 22.17 -3.24
C LYS A 98 -11.63 20.83 -3.15
N ASN A 99 -11.85 20.17 -4.28
CA ASN A 99 -12.62 18.92 -4.35
C ASN A 99 -11.77 17.66 -4.53
N GLN A 100 -10.45 17.81 -4.56
CA GLN A 100 -9.53 16.70 -4.70
C GLN A 100 -9.43 15.92 -3.39
N TYR A 101 -9.32 14.61 -3.50
CA TYR A 101 -8.88 13.77 -2.39
C TYR A 101 -7.35 13.77 -2.33
N VAL A 102 -6.81 13.86 -1.14
CA VAL A 102 -5.45 13.42 -0.87
C VAL A 102 -5.53 12.07 -0.16
N GLY A 103 -4.52 11.22 -0.26
CA GLY A 103 -4.65 9.92 0.41
C GLY A 103 -3.47 8.99 0.33
N ASP A 104 -3.57 7.95 1.12
CA ASP A 104 -2.59 6.88 1.25
C ASP A 104 -3.16 5.56 0.70
N PHE A 105 -2.45 4.99 -0.27
CA PHE A 105 -2.81 3.75 -0.93
C PHE A 105 -1.89 2.58 -0.52
N SER A 106 -1.37 2.63 0.69
CA SER A 106 -0.59 1.53 1.26
C SER A 106 -1.47 0.32 1.56
N ASN A 107 -1.12 -0.80 0.98
CA ASN A 107 -1.86 -2.05 1.18
C ASN A 107 -1.81 -2.52 2.64
N ASP A 108 -0.73 -2.21 3.34
CA ASP A 108 -0.46 -2.63 4.72
C ASP A 108 -1.38 -1.93 5.74
N ASN A 109 -2.09 -0.86 5.35
CA ASN A 109 -3.08 -0.21 6.20
C ASN A 109 -4.21 -1.15 6.64
N ALA A 110 -4.44 -2.26 5.92
CA ALA A 110 -5.40 -3.30 6.30
C ALA A 110 -5.02 -4.09 7.54
N PHE A 111 -3.75 -4.07 7.94
CA PHE A 111 -3.21 -4.85 9.07
C PHE A 111 -2.98 -4.03 10.34
N LEU A 112 -3.37 -2.76 10.33
CA LEU A 112 -3.24 -1.90 11.49
C LEU A 112 -4.17 -2.35 12.62
N PRO A 113 -3.66 -2.47 13.86
CA PRO A 113 -4.48 -2.91 14.99
C PRO A 113 -5.51 -1.84 15.38
N GLY A 114 -6.63 -2.29 15.97
CA GLY A 114 -7.77 -1.44 16.29
C GLY A 114 -7.43 -0.22 17.17
N TRP A 115 -6.56 -0.40 18.15
CA TRP A 115 -6.10 0.70 19.02
C TRP A 115 -5.37 1.81 18.23
N PHE A 116 -4.59 1.41 17.21
CA PHE A 116 -3.88 2.38 16.38
C PHE A 116 -4.83 3.06 15.39
N ILE A 117 -5.80 2.30 14.83
CA ILE A 117 -6.82 2.85 13.94
C ILE A 117 -7.60 3.96 14.65
N SER A 118 -7.98 3.77 15.92
CA SER A 118 -8.67 4.81 16.70
C SER A 118 -7.82 6.07 16.84
N LYS A 119 -6.57 5.93 17.26
CA LYS A 119 -5.62 7.04 17.40
C LYS A 119 -5.37 7.78 16.07
N MET A 120 -5.19 7.03 15.01
CA MET A 120 -5.02 7.56 13.64
C MET A 120 -6.28 8.33 13.20
N ALA A 121 -7.47 7.75 13.42
CA ALA A 121 -8.73 8.36 13.04
C ALA A 121 -8.97 9.70 13.77
N GLU A 122 -8.65 9.79 15.05
CA GLU A 122 -8.70 11.03 15.82
C GLU A 122 -7.78 12.08 15.18
N SER A 123 -6.51 11.75 14.99
CA SER A 123 -5.52 12.67 14.41
C SER A 123 -5.89 13.15 13.00
N LEU A 124 -6.34 12.25 12.14
CA LEU A 124 -6.72 12.62 10.76
C LEU A 124 -8.02 13.43 10.72
N LYS A 125 -9.01 13.12 11.56
CA LYS A 125 -10.28 13.85 11.62
C LYS A 125 -10.15 15.30 12.11
N GLU A 126 -9.10 15.63 12.82
CA GLU A 126 -8.81 17.04 13.16
C GLU A 126 -8.62 17.89 11.90
N VAL A 127 -7.98 17.34 10.88
CA VAL A 127 -7.56 18.04 9.66
C VAL A 127 -8.48 17.77 8.47
N PHE A 128 -9.03 16.55 8.35
CA PHE A 128 -9.70 16.06 7.15
C PHE A 128 -11.12 15.54 7.38
N ASP A 129 -11.93 15.54 6.32
CA ASP A 129 -13.06 14.62 6.14
C ASP A 129 -12.49 13.29 5.59
N VAL A 130 -12.43 12.28 6.45
CA VAL A 130 -11.76 11.00 6.15
C VAL A 130 -12.75 10.01 5.57
N LYS A 131 -12.41 9.46 4.42
CA LYS A 131 -13.08 8.31 3.81
C LYS A 131 -12.12 7.12 3.79
N VAL A 132 -12.65 5.94 4.10
CA VAL A 132 -11.91 4.68 4.01
C VAL A 132 -12.45 3.89 2.84
N MET A 133 -11.55 3.43 1.97
CA MET A 133 -11.88 2.54 0.86
C MET A 133 -11.25 1.18 1.12
N MET A 134 -12.03 0.14 0.92
CA MET A 134 -11.56 -1.24 1.00
C MET A 134 -11.85 -1.97 -0.31
N ILE A 135 -10.84 -2.64 -0.85
CA ILE A 135 -10.97 -3.41 -2.08
C ILE A 135 -10.85 -4.89 -1.75
N PHE A 136 -11.89 -5.61 -2.10
CA PHE A 136 -11.93 -7.06 -1.96
C PHE A 136 -11.73 -7.72 -3.31
N ARG A 137 -11.03 -8.82 -3.32
CA ARG A 137 -10.87 -9.68 -4.47
C ARG A 137 -11.09 -11.12 -4.03
N ASP A 138 -11.60 -11.94 -4.93
CA ASP A 138 -11.68 -13.39 -4.72
C ASP A 138 -10.34 -13.92 -4.20
N PRO A 139 -10.33 -14.67 -3.07
CA PRO A 139 -9.10 -15.10 -2.42
C PRO A 139 -8.19 -15.94 -3.30
N VAL A 140 -8.78 -16.80 -4.14
CA VAL A 140 -8.03 -17.66 -5.05
C VAL A 140 -7.33 -16.85 -6.12
N ARG A 141 -8.05 -15.90 -6.74
CA ARG A 141 -7.49 -14.99 -7.74
C ARG A 141 -6.43 -14.07 -7.15
N ARG A 142 -6.62 -13.64 -5.90
CA ARG A 142 -5.63 -12.83 -5.18
C ARG A 142 -4.35 -13.62 -4.95
N SER A 143 -4.45 -14.85 -4.44
CA SER A 143 -3.30 -15.73 -4.19
C SER A 143 -2.56 -16.08 -5.48
N TYR A 144 -3.29 -16.29 -6.57
CA TYR A 144 -2.70 -16.47 -7.88
C TYR A 144 -1.87 -15.26 -8.32
N SER A 145 -2.41 -14.04 -8.18
CA SER A 145 -1.69 -12.80 -8.54
C SER A 145 -0.45 -12.58 -7.68
N TYR A 146 -0.53 -12.89 -6.38
CA TYR A 146 0.61 -12.83 -5.48
C TYR A 146 1.72 -13.79 -5.90
N SER A 147 1.37 -15.05 -6.13
CA SER A 147 2.32 -16.07 -6.54
C SER A 147 2.96 -15.74 -7.88
N SER A 148 2.17 -15.30 -8.86
CA SER A 148 2.66 -14.89 -10.17
C SER A 148 3.70 -13.78 -10.07
N ALA A 149 3.47 -12.77 -9.24
CA ALA A 149 4.42 -11.68 -9.07
C ALA A 149 5.64 -12.09 -8.24
N ALA A 150 5.46 -12.89 -7.18
CA ALA A 150 6.57 -13.34 -6.35
C ALA A 150 7.55 -14.26 -7.10
N TYR A 151 7.04 -15.09 -8.00
CA TYR A 151 7.86 -16.04 -8.77
C TYR A 151 8.28 -15.48 -10.12
N GLY A 152 7.47 -14.65 -10.76
CA GLY A 152 7.84 -13.90 -11.96
C GLY A 152 9.08 -13.03 -11.72
N ALA A 153 9.09 -12.27 -10.62
CA ALA A 153 10.22 -11.43 -10.26
C ALA A 153 11.54 -12.20 -10.03
N LYS A 154 11.49 -13.47 -9.66
CA LYS A 154 12.68 -14.33 -9.52
C LYS A 154 13.22 -14.83 -10.86
N SER A 155 12.36 -14.96 -11.89
CA SER A 155 12.79 -15.41 -13.21
C SER A 155 13.44 -14.29 -14.05
N GLU A 156 13.27 -13.04 -13.63
CA GLU A 156 13.60 -11.84 -14.42
C GLU A 156 14.94 -11.21 -14.14
N LYS A 157 15.85 -11.86 -13.46
CA LYS A 157 17.25 -11.40 -13.59
C LYS A 157 17.73 -11.35 -15.06
N ASN A 158 16.93 -11.85 -16.00
CA ASN A 158 17.29 -11.95 -17.41
C ASN A 158 16.23 -11.52 -18.45
N SER A 159 15.10 -10.92 -18.09
CA SER A 159 14.14 -10.43 -19.11
C SER A 159 13.38 -9.19 -18.68
N LYS A 160 13.26 -8.22 -19.61
CA LYS A 160 12.41 -7.03 -19.46
C LYS A 160 10.95 -7.47 -19.38
N ILE A 161 10.30 -7.27 -18.24
CA ILE A 161 8.84 -7.52 -18.12
C ILE A 161 8.12 -6.57 -19.07
N SER A 162 7.44 -7.12 -20.04
CA SER A 162 6.40 -6.38 -20.75
C SER A 162 5.20 -6.26 -19.81
N SER A 163 4.60 -5.08 -19.75
CA SER A 163 3.42 -4.73 -18.95
C SER A 163 2.11 -5.44 -19.39
N ASN A 164 2.21 -6.55 -20.10
CA ASN A 164 1.09 -7.33 -20.56
C ASN A 164 0.67 -8.33 -19.49
N TRP A 165 -0.30 -7.94 -18.67
CA TRP A 165 -0.93 -8.74 -17.62
C TRP A 165 -1.63 -10.01 -18.14
N ASP A 166 -1.79 -10.16 -19.46
CA ASP A 166 -2.46 -11.31 -20.09
C ASP A 166 -1.51 -12.47 -20.45
N ASN A 167 -0.20 -12.25 -20.44
CA ASN A 167 0.77 -13.30 -20.70
C ASN A 167 1.20 -13.97 -19.38
N HIS A 168 0.38 -14.90 -18.91
CA HIS A 168 0.70 -15.75 -17.77
C HIS A 168 1.87 -16.68 -18.09
N ASP A 169 3.05 -16.40 -17.51
CA ASP A 169 4.20 -17.28 -17.56
C ASP A 169 3.80 -18.69 -17.10
N PRO A 170 4.16 -19.76 -17.85
CA PRO A 170 3.92 -21.15 -17.46
C PRO A 170 4.47 -21.51 -16.08
N LYS A 171 5.54 -20.84 -15.61
CA LYS A 171 6.13 -21.05 -14.28
C LYS A 171 5.17 -20.59 -13.16
N SER A 172 4.47 -19.49 -13.35
CA SER A 172 3.48 -19.02 -12.37
C SER A 172 2.31 -19.98 -12.21
N ARG A 173 1.93 -20.68 -13.30
CA ARG A 173 0.92 -21.77 -13.26
C ARG A 173 1.40 -22.96 -12.48
N PHE A 174 2.69 -23.27 -12.54
CA PHE A 174 3.28 -24.39 -11.79
C PHE A 174 3.26 -24.13 -10.28
N GLU A 175 3.62 -22.92 -9.84
CA GLU A 175 3.59 -22.57 -8.42
C GLU A 175 2.16 -22.48 -7.87
N TRP A 176 1.22 -21.98 -8.68
CA TRP A 176 -0.19 -22.03 -8.34
C TRP A 176 -0.70 -23.47 -8.13
N ARG A 177 -0.23 -24.43 -8.94
CA ARG A 177 -0.56 -25.84 -8.75
C ARG A 177 -0.02 -26.38 -7.43
N LYS A 178 1.16 -25.94 -6.98
CA LYS A 178 1.71 -26.32 -5.66
C LYS A 178 0.85 -25.75 -4.54
N ILE A 179 0.50 -24.46 -4.59
CA ILE A 179 -0.39 -23.83 -3.61
C ILE A 179 -1.73 -24.55 -3.56
N LYS A 180 -2.33 -24.83 -4.72
CA LYS A 180 -3.60 -25.55 -4.79
C LYS A 180 -3.53 -26.99 -4.28
N LYS A 181 -2.37 -27.66 -4.38
CA LYS A 181 -2.13 -28.96 -3.76
C LYS A 181 -2.05 -28.87 -2.24
N GLN A 182 -1.39 -27.84 -1.73
CA GLN A 182 -1.21 -27.61 -0.30
C GLN A 182 -2.52 -27.14 0.36
N PHE A 183 -3.31 -26.35 -0.36
CA PHE A 183 -4.60 -25.81 0.08
C PHE A 183 -5.66 -26.13 -0.97
N PRO A 184 -6.31 -27.31 -0.89
CA PRO A 184 -7.23 -27.81 -1.92
C PRO A 184 -8.45 -26.90 -2.13
N ASP A 185 -8.80 -26.11 -1.14
CA ASP A 185 -9.86 -25.11 -1.24
C ASP A 185 -9.41 -23.75 -0.67
N SER A 186 -10.08 -22.70 -1.11
CA SER A 186 -9.78 -21.34 -0.69
C SER A 186 -10.08 -21.09 0.80
N ILE A 187 -10.99 -21.85 1.38
CA ILE A 187 -11.39 -21.72 2.78
C ILE A 187 -10.26 -22.23 3.69
N SER A 188 -9.69 -23.40 3.38
CA SER A 188 -8.54 -23.95 4.12
C SER A 188 -7.33 -23.02 4.06
N TYR A 189 -7.04 -22.42 2.91
CA TYR A 189 -5.99 -21.42 2.77
C TYR A 189 -6.21 -20.24 3.70
N TRP A 190 -7.42 -19.67 3.71
CA TRP A 190 -7.73 -18.49 4.52
C TRP A 190 -7.78 -18.79 6.02
N LYS A 191 -8.29 -19.94 6.42
CA LYS A 191 -8.23 -20.36 7.83
C LYS A 191 -6.79 -20.42 8.33
N ASN A 192 -5.87 -20.96 7.52
CA ASN A 192 -4.46 -20.99 7.87
C ASN A 192 -3.84 -19.58 7.95
N GLN A 193 -4.21 -18.68 7.02
CA GLN A 193 -3.74 -17.27 7.08
C GLN A 193 -4.29 -16.54 8.30
N ILE A 194 -5.53 -16.78 8.69
CA ILE A 194 -6.14 -16.16 9.88
C ILE A 194 -5.49 -16.69 11.15
N SER A 195 -5.26 -18.01 11.26
CA SER A 195 -4.63 -18.58 12.44
C SER A 195 -3.20 -18.10 12.70
N THR A 196 -2.49 -17.64 11.66
CA THR A 196 -1.16 -17.04 11.80
C THR A 196 -1.21 -15.56 12.23
N LEU A 197 -2.38 -14.92 12.23
CA LEU A 197 -2.57 -13.55 12.71
C LEU A 197 -2.91 -13.49 14.21
N ASP A 198 -3.37 -14.62 14.77
CA ASP A 198 -3.75 -14.75 16.18
C ASP A 198 -2.59 -15.32 17.05
N SER A 199 -1.44 -15.61 16.47
CA SER A 199 -0.22 -16.08 17.12
C SER A 199 0.84 -15.00 17.21
#